data_102bc23256deb550e3782a5872a0bfb5
#
_entry.id   102bc23256deb550e3782a5872a0bfb5
#
_cell.length_a   1.000
_cell.length_b   1.000
_cell.length_c   1.000
_cell.angle_alpha   90.00
_cell.angle_beta   90.00
_cell.angle_gamma   90.00
#
_symmetry.space_group_name_H-M   'P 1'
#
loop_
_entity.id
_entity.type
_entity.pdbx_description
1 polymer ?
#
loop_
_entity_poly.entity_id
_entity_poly.type
_entity_poly.pdbx_seq_one_letter_code
_entity_poly.pdbx_strand_id
1 'polypeptide(L)'
;MDVDIGNALASVASPGISREGLERLDERVATAHERIEAGRANDEHGYAALNLPERTDPDAIRAAVEPVADADALVTIGIGGSALGAATITDALADAGDGTEAIYLDNVDPAWITRRLEALPLESTAINVVSRSGTTAETLANFLVVREAFEDAGVDWTERTVVTTGESGPLRSLANRHDLAAVSVPDGVPGRFSALSAVGLVAAAVCGHDLEAILEGAAAEADSLTGSLFECPAYAYGATAYALDARGASMNAMVPYAESLETYAEWFAQLWAESLGKDDLGQTPVRALGVTDQHSQLQLYRAGPRDKLVTFVTPRETADREIPATDVDELAYLGDATLGELLEAEFEATEASLAAAGRPNVRVELESVDVFELGGLLYGMEAACVLAGELYEVSTFTQPAVEWAKKATRGLLGGGEFEEAEAVAEKTTLRVER
;
A
#
# COMPACT_ATOMS: atom_id res chain seq x y z
N MET A 1 -14.83 6.78 -1.36
CA MET A 1 -14.81 5.75 -2.45
C MET A 1 -16.14 5.06 -2.61
N ASP A 2 -16.51 4.59 -3.83
CA ASP A 2 -17.68 3.74 -4.11
C ASP A 2 -17.23 2.31 -4.47
N VAL A 3 -18.10 1.30 -4.23
CA VAL A 3 -17.77 -0.11 -4.53
C VAL A 3 -18.94 -0.80 -5.23
N ASP A 4 -18.70 -1.33 -6.43
CA ASP A 4 -19.66 -2.18 -7.15
C ASP A 4 -19.23 -3.67 -7.06
N ILE A 5 -20.07 -4.48 -6.42
CA ILE A 5 -19.90 -5.92 -6.26
C ILE A 5 -20.81 -6.74 -7.19
N GLY A 6 -21.49 -6.11 -8.14
CA GLY A 6 -22.49 -6.74 -9.00
C GLY A 6 -21.93 -7.95 -9.77
N ASN A 7 -20.71 -7.84 -10.27
CA ASN A 7 -20.02 -8.91 -11.00
C ASN A 7 -19.47 -10.03 -10.11
N ALA A 8 -19.56 -9.91 -8.78
CA ALA A 8 -19.26 -10.97 -7.82
C ALA A 8 -20.48 -11.82 -7.44
N LEU A 9 -21.69 -11.45 -7.91
CA LEU A 9 -22.90 -12.19 -7.62
C LEU A 9 -22.97 -13.54 -8.36
N ALA A 10 -23.58 -14.55 -7.74
CA ALA A 10 -23.77 -15.89 -8.31
C ALA A 10 -24.63 -15.90 -9.59
N SER A 11 -25.36 -14.83 -9.88
CA SER A 11 -26.06 -14.65 -11.15
C SER A 11 -25.14 -14.29 -12.32
N VAL A 12 -23.93 -13.82 -12.04
CA VAL A 12 -22.91 -13.40 -13.02
C VAL A 12 -21.70 -14.30 -12.98
N ALA A 13 -21.16 -14.60 -11.80
CA ALA A 13 -19.87 -15.25 -11.62
C ALA A 13 -19.95 -16.64 -10.98
N SER A 14 -18.91 -17.46 -11.21
CA SER A 14 -18.66 -18.71 -10.52
C SER A 14 -17.14 -18.88 -10.29
N PRO A 15 -16.67 -18.87 -9.01
CA PRO A 15 -17.47 -18.71 -7.79
C PRO A 15 -18.18 -17.36 -7.73
N GLY A 16 -19.32 -17.32 -7.05
CA GLY A 16 -20.10 -16.10 -6.87
C GLY A 16 -20.92 -16.16 -5.58
N ILE A 17 -21.45 -15.03 -5.15
CA ILE A 17 -22.20 -14.91 -3.90
C ILE A 17 -23.69 -14.71 -4.23
N SER A 18 -24.59 -15.53 -3.64
CA SER A 18 -26.02 -15.29 -3.78
C SER A 18 -26.47 -14.09 -2.93
N ARG A 19 -27.59 -13.46 -3.30
CA ARG A 19 -28.16 -12.36 -2.51
C ARG A 19 -28.45 -12.78 -1.06
N GLU A 20 -29.03 -13.96 -0.86
CA GLU A 20 -29.21 -14.52 0.49
C GLU A 20 -27.90 -14.78 1.22
N GLY A 21 -26.81 -15.07 0.47
CA GLY A 21 -25.46 -15.20 1.01
C GLY A 21 -24.94 -13.89 1.55
N LEU A 22 -25.18 -12.77 0.82
CA LEU A 22 -24.82 -11.42 1.26
C LEU A 22 -25.65 -11.00 2.47
N GLU A 23 -26.98 -11.28 2.49
CA GLU A 23 -27.85 -10.96 3.62
C GLU A 23 -27.40 -11.68 4.91
N ARG A 24 -27.03 -12.96 4.82
CA ARG A 24 -26.45 -13.69 5.98
C ARG A 24 -25.06 -13.18 6.39
N LEU A 25 -24.28 -12.71 5.42
CA LEU A 25 -22.97 -12.14 5.69
C LEU A 25 -23.07 -10.78 6.38
N ASP A 26 -24.11 -10.01 6.06
CA ASP A 26 -24.40 -8.71 6.66
C ASP A 26 -24.62 -8.81 8.18
N GLU A 27 -25.27 -9.87 8.66
CA GLU A 27 -25.41 -10.13 10.10
C GLU A 27 -24.03 -10.33 10.78
N ARG A 28 -23.09 -10.97 10.09
CA ARG A 28 -21.72 -11.14 10.60
C ARG A 28 -20.92 -9.84 10.52
N VAL A 29 -21.15 -9.06 9.47
CA VAL A 29 -20.55 -7.72 9.32
C VAL A 29 -20.97 -6.80 10.45
N ALA A 30 -22.25 -6.81 10.84
CA ALA A 30 -22.72 -6.04 11.99
C ALA A 30 -21.97 -6.40 13.28
N THR A 31 -21.79 -7.70 13.55
CA THR A 31 -21.05 -8.18 14.71
C THR A 31 -19.56 -7.80 14.65
N ALA A 32 -18.94 -7.92 13.48
CA ALA A 32 -17.54 -7.53 13.27
C ALA A 32 -17.36 -6.02 13.42
N HIS A 33 -18.29 -5.21 12.93
CA HIS A 33 -18.30 -3.75 13.12
C HIS A 33 -18.34 -3.37 14.60
N GLU A 34 -19.24 -3.97 15.40
CA GLU A 34 -19.27 -3.74 16.85
C GLU A 34 -17.92 -4.06 17.51
N ARG A 35 -17.23 -5.13 17.06
CA ARG A 35 -15.89 -5.47 17.55
C ARG A 35 -14.84 -4.44 17.14
N ILE A 36 -14.88 -3.99 15.89
CA ILE A 36 -13.97 -2.96 15.35
C ILE A 36 -14.15 -1.67 16.14
N GLU A 37 -15.38 -1.19 16.32
CA GLU A 37 -15.67 0.03 17.06
C GLU A 37 -15.27 -0.07 18.55
N ALA A 38 -15.46 -1.22 19.17
CA ALA A 38 -14.98 -1.45 20.54
C ALA A 38 -13.44 -1.39 20.61
N GLY A 39 -12.74 -1.95 19.61
CA GLY A 39 -11.28 -1.90 19.51
C GLY A 39 -10.76 -0.48 19.32
N ARG A 40 -11.40 0.30 18.43
CA ARG A 40 -11.11 1.73 18.20
C ARG A 40 -11.29 2.53 19.47
N ALA A 41 -12.45 2.40 20.12
CA ALA A 41 -12.79 3.16 21.33
C ALA A 41 -11.83 2.91 22.51
N ASN A 42 -11.22 1.71 22.56
CA ASN A 42 -10.28 1.31 23.62
C ASN A 42 -8.80 1.43 23.20
N ASP A 43 -8.50 1.96 22.02
CA ASP A 43 -7.14 2.00 21.46
C ASP A 43 -6.41 0.65 21.49
N GLU A 44 -7.14 -0.41 21.25
CA GLU A 44 -6.53 -1.73 21.22
C GLU A 44 -5.48 -1.81 20.11
N HIS A 45 -4.41 -2.59 20.36
CA HIS A 45 -3.35 -2.79 19.38
C HIS A 45 -3.89 -3.19 18.01
N GLY A 46 -3.53 -2.45 16.99
CA GLY A 46 -3.99 -2.60 15.62
C GLY A 46 -5.23 -1.76 15.30
N TYR A 47 -6.30 -1.85 16.10
CA TYR A 47 -7.49 -1.03 15.88
C TYR A 47 -7.21 0.47 16.07
N ALA A 48 -6.20 0.82 16.89
CA ALA A 48 -5.71 2.18 17.03
C ALA A 48 -5.30 2.84 15.70
N ALA A 49 -4.96 2.05 14.68
CA ALA A 49 -4.65 2.54 13.35
C ALA A 49 -5.86 3.23 12.69
N LEU A 50 -7.06 2.73 12.93
CA LEU A 50 -8.29 3.32 12.41
C LEU A 50 -8.68 4.66 13.08
N ASN A 51 -7.93 5.09 14.11
CA ASN A 51 -8.06 6.41 14.73
C ASN A 51 -7.02 7.42 14.20
N LEU A 52 -6.15 7.03 13.29
CA LEU A 52 -5.08 7.91 12.76
C LEU A 52 -5.59 9.19 12.12
N PRO A 53 -6.71 9.21 11.36
CA PRO A 53 -7.20 10.45 10.76
C PRO A 53 -7.45 11.57 11.79
N GLU A 54 -7.90 11.22 12.99
CA GLU A 54 -8.20 12.18 14.07
C GLU A 54 -6.99 12.48 14.98
N ARG A 55 -5.97 11.61 14.97
CA ARG A 55 -4.85 11.65 15.93
C ARG A 55 -3.53 12.10 15.36
N THR A 56 -3.37 11.99 14.05
CA THR A 56 -2.17 12.46 13.39
C THR A 56 -2.14 13.99 13.41
N ASP A 57 -1.04 14.55 13.89
CA ASP A 57 -0.83 15.99 13.97
C ASP A 57 -0.01 16.49 12.77
N PRO A 58 -0.66 17.10 11.75
CA PRO A 58 0.03 17.60 10.57
C PRO A 58 0.97 18.76 10.88
N ASP A 59 0.69 19.58 11.91
CA ASP A 59 1.56 20.68 12.30
C ASP A 59 2.87 20.18 12.88
N ALA A 60 2.83 19.12 13.71
CA ALA A 60 4.04 18.50 14.24
C ALA A 60 4.90 17.87 13.12
N ILE A 61 4.27 17.29 12.09
CA ILE A 61 4.97 16.75 10.93
C ILE A 61 5.63 17.88 10.13
N ARG A 62 4.91 18.96 9.81
CA ARG A 62 5.45 20.13 9.09
C ARG A 62 6.61 20.78 9.83
N ALA A 63 6.49 20.92 11.14
CA ALA A 63 7.56 21.48 11.96
C ALA A 63 8.84 20.62 11.92
N ALA A 64 8.69 19.28 11.84
CA ALA A 64 9.83 18.37 11.77
C ALA A 64 10.52 18.37 10.40
N VAL A 65 9.79 18.62 9.31
CA VAL A 65 10.34 18.64 7.95
C VAL A 65 10.79 20.03 7.50
N GLU A 66 10.47 21.08 8.25
CA GLU A 66 10.85 22.48 7.91
C GLU A 66 12.33 22.63 7.53
N PRO A 67 13.30 22.01 8.24
CA PRO A 67 14.70 22.12 7.88
C PRO A 67 15.08 21.54 6.51
N VAL A 68 14.23 20.70 5.92
CA VAL A 68 14.47 20.01 4.65
C VAL A 68 13.38 20.29 3.60
N ALA A 69 12.52 21.27 3.85
CA ALA A 69 11.40 21.62 2.97
C ALA A 69 11.81 22.19 1.61
N ASP A 70 13.08 22.56 1.44
CA ASP A 70 13.67 23.10 0.21
C ASP A 70 14.39 22.03 -0.61
N ALA A 71 14.25 20.76 -0.28
CA ALA A 71 14.95 19.68 -0.96
C ALA A 71 14.40 19.42 -2.38
N ASP A 72 15.32 19.25 -3.35
CA ASP A 72 14.95 18.83 -4.72
C ASP A 72 14.64 17.33 -4.80
N ALA A 73 15.20 16.54 -3.86
CA ALA A 73 14.95 15.10 -3.76
C ALA A 73 14.80 14.66 -2.30
N LEU A 74 13.97 13.68 -2.06
CA LEU A 74 13.79 13.01 -0.78
C LEU A 74 14.15 11.53 -0.90
N VAL A 75 15.11 11.07 -0.11
CA VAL A 75 15.41 9.63 0.03
C VAL A 75 14.75 9.10 1.29
N THR A 76 13.69 8.35 1.15
CA THR A 76 13.06 7.62 2.25
C THR A 76 13.69 6.24 2.40
N ILE A 77 14.25 5.95 3.57
CA ILE A 77 14.91 4.71 3.92
C ILE A 77 14.03 3.93 4.90
N GLY A 78 13.37 2.92 4.40
CA GLY A 78 12.42 2.10 5.14
C GLY A 78 12.11 0.82 4.37
N ILE A 79 11.49 -0.18 5.00
CA ILE A 79 11.11 -1.43 4.32
C ILE A 79 9.68 -1.81 4.67
N GLY A 80 8.95 -2.34 3.70
CA GLY A 80 7.56 -2.74 3.85
C GLY A 80 6.68 -1.58 4.30
N GLY A 81 5.95 -1.74 5.41
CA GLY A 81 5.07 -0.70 5.96
C GLY A 81 5.76 0.60 6.38
N SER A 82 7.10 0.64 6.40
CA SER A 82 7.86 1.88 6.63
C SER A 82 8.17 2.66 5.35
N ALA A 83 7.82 2.13 4.18
CA ALA A 83 8.05 2.76 2.88
C ALA A 83 6.79 2.79 2.02
N LEU A 84 6.06 1.67 1.90
CA LEU A 84 5.00 1.51 0.91
C LEU A 84 3.83 2.50 1.06
N GLY A 85 3.42 2.83 2.29
CA GLY A 85 2.37 3.84 2.47
C GLY A 85 2.80 5.23 2.01
N ALA A 86 4.05 5.61 2.31
CA ALA A 86 4.63 6.87 1.85
C ALA A 86 4.79 6.89 0.33
N ALA A 87 5.31 5.80 -0.27
CA ALA A 87 5.47 5.67 -1.71
C ALA A 87 4.13 5.77 -2.43
N THR A 88 3.10 5.08 -1.91
CA THR A 88 1.75 5.17 -2.47
C THR A 88 1.23 6.60 -2.51
N ILE A 89 1.43 7.37 -1.43
CA ILE A 89 0.95 8.76 -1.36
C ILE A 89 1.74 9.64 -2.35
N THR A 90 3.06 9.57 -2.34
CA THR A 90 3.88 10.44 -3.20
C THR A 90 3.78 10.08 -4.68
N ASP A 91 3.70 8.79 -5.04
CA ASP A 91 3.55 8.35 -6.43
C ASP A 91 2.16 8.72 -6.98
N ALA A 92 1.10 8.52 -6.16
CA ALA A 92 -0.26 8.84 -6.58
C ALA A 92 -0.47 10.35 -6.82
N LEU A 93 0.24 11.19 -6.07
CA LEU A 93 0.09 12.65 -6.08
C LEU A 93 1.25 13.35 -6.82
N ALA A 94 2.14 12.62 -7.48
CA ALA A 94 3.28 13.20 -8.18
C ALA A 94 2.81 14.10 -9.33
N ASP A 95 3.09 15.39 -9.23
CA ASP A 95 2.88 16.35 -10.31
C ASP A 95 4.00 16.26 -11.35
N ALA A 96 3.63 16.40 -12.62
CA ALA A 96 4.59 16.37 -13.71
C ALA A 96 5.47 17.65 -13.71
N GLY A 97 6.59 17.62 -12.98
CA GLY A 97 7.73 18.47 -13.32
C GLY A 97 8.20 19.53 -12.33
N ASP A 98 7.49 19.85 -11.24
CA ASP A 98 7.87 20.94 -10.33
C ASP A 98 7.77 20.58 -8.82
N GLY A 99 8.19 19.39 -8.42
CA GLY A 99 8.16 18.96 -7.01
C GLY A 99 9.42 18.22 -6.59
N THR A 100 9.55 17.98 -5.28
CA THR A 100 10.60 17.13 -4.71
C THR A 100 10.48 15.70 -5.24
N GLU A 101 11.54 15.15 -5.86
CA GLU A 101 11.57 13.75 -6.30
C GLU A 101 11.63 12.82 -5.10
N ALA A 102 10.60 11.99 -4.89
CA ALA A 102 10.58 10.98 -3.82
C ALA A 102 11.25 9.68 -4.29
N ILE A 103 12.22 9.19 -3.52
CA ILE A 103 13.00 7.98 -3.81
C ILE A 103 12.97 7.07 -2.58
N TYR A 104 12.69 5.79 -2.79
CA TYR A 104 12.54 4.82 -1.70
C TYR A 104 13.67 3.80 -1.73
N LEU A 105 14.45 3.70 -0.65
CA LEU A 105 15.44 2.65 -0.44
C LEU A 105 14.84 1.59 0.49
N ASP A 106 14.05 0.72 -0.09
CA ASP A 106 13.30 -0.35 0.57
C ASP A 106 13.87 -1.76 0.33
N ASN A 107 15.01 -1.84 -0.35
CA ASN A 107 15.75 -3.07 -0.64
C ASN A 107 17.24 -2.84 -0.32
N VAL A 108 18.00 -3.94 -0.19
CA VAL A 108 19.44 -3.92 0.09
C VAL A 108 20.29 -4.36 -1.12
N ASP A 109 19.78 -4.16 -2.35
CA ASP A 109 20.54 -4.44 -3.58
C ASP A 109 21.65 -3.41 -3.75
N PRO A 110 22.93 -3.81 -3.64
CA PRO A 110 24.04 -2.85 -3.63
C PRO A 110 24.22 -2.13 -4.98
N ALA A 111 23.95 -2.82 -6.10
CA ALA A 111 24.12 -2.21 -7.42
C ALA A 111 23.03 -1.17 -7.70
N TRP A 112 21.82 -1.42 -7.22
CA TRP A 112 20.70 -0.49 -7.36
C TRP A 112 20.91 0.75 -6.46
N ILE A 113 21.26 0.54 -5.17
CA ILE A 113 21.52 1.64 -4.21
C ILE A 113 22.64 2.53 -4.71
N THR A 114 23.78 1.96 -5.13
CA THR A 114 24.92 2.73 -5.65
C THR A 114 24.50 3.62 -6.83
N ARG A 115 23.78 3.07 -7.81
CA ARG A 115 23.31 3.86 -8.96
C ARG A 115 22.36 4.98 -8.56
N ARG A 116 21.50 4.76 -7.57
CA ARG A 116 20.59 5.81 -7.07
C ARG A 116 21.38 6.94 -6.42
N LEU A 117 22.30 6.62 -5.53
CA LEU A 117 23.12 7.60 -4.82
C LEU A 117 24.02 8.41 -5.78
N GLU A 118 24.61 7.76 -6.80
CA GLU A 118 25.41 8.44 -7.83
C GLU A 118 24.61 9.44 -8.70
N ALA A 119 23.31 9.25 -8.81
CA ALA A 119 22.42 10.12 -9.61
C ALA A 119 21.84 11.29 -8.80
N LEU A 120 21.94 11.28 -7.46
CA LEU A 120 21.31 12.27 -6.60
C LEU A 120 22.12 13.55 -6.44
N PRO A 121 21.45 14.71 -6.42
CA PRO A 121 22.07 15.98 -6.02
C PRO A 121 22.16 16.05 -4.49
N LEU A 122 23.15 15.38 -3.87
CA LEU A 122 23.23 15.19 -2.41
C LEU A 122 23.13 16.51 -1.62
N GLU A 123 23.60 17.63 -2.17
CA GLU A 123 23.53 18.96 -1.51
C GLU A 123 22.08 19.46 -1.30
N SER A 124 21.16 19.06 -2.18
CA SER A 124 19.72 19.38 -2.11
C SER A 124 18.83 18.16 -1.87
N THR A 125 19.41 17.05 -1.40
CA THR A 125 18.68 15.84 -1.07
C THR A 125 18.38 15.76 0.43
N ALA A 126 17.12 15.53 0.78
CA ALA A 126 16.66 15.21 2.14
C ALA A 126 16.71 13.70 2.38
N ILE A 127 16.87 13.30 3.63
CA ILE A 127 16.85 11.89 4.08
C ILE A 127 15.71 11.73 5.10
N ASN A 128 14.81 10.77 4.87
CA ASN A 128 13.83 10.33 5.86
C ASN A 128 14.14 8.88 6.28
N VAL A 129 14.55 8.65 7.53
CA VAL A 129 14.88 7.32 8.04
C VAL A 129 13.69 6.78 8.83
N VAL A 130 13.04 5.75 8.31
CA VAL A 130 11.78 5.24 8.86
C VAL A 130 11.94 3.84 9.44
N SER A 131 11.86 3.72 10.76
CA SER A 131 11.82 2.42 11.45
C SER A 131 11.18 2.56 12.82
N ARG A 132 9.98 2.00 13.00
CA ARG A 132 9.28 2.04 14.30
C ARG A 132 10.11 1.44 15.43
N SER A 133 10.70 0.25 15.22
CA SER A 133 11.54 -0.40 16.23
C SER A 133 12.91 0.24 16.38
N GLY A 134 13.35 1.00 15.38
CA GLY A 134 14.70 1.54 15.28
C GLY A 134 15.81 0.50 15.17
N THR A 135 15.46 -0.77 14.86
CA THR A 135 16.39 -1.91 14.81
C THR A 135 16.31 -2.72 13.50
N THR A 136 15.54 -2.26 12.52
CA THR A 136 15.40 -2.94 11.22
C THR A 136 16.75 -2.94 10.50
N ALA A 137 17.29 -4.11 10.25
CA ALA A 137 18.66 -4.27 9.76
C ALA A 137 18.86 -3.62 8.39
N GLU A 138 17.90 -3.81 7.49
CA GLU A 138 17.89 -3.28 6.13
C GLU A 138 17.86 -1.74 6.15
N THR A 139 16.98 -1.15 6.93
CA THR A 139 16.87 0.31 7.10
C THR A 139 18.17 0.90 7.64
N LEU A 140 18.73 0.29 8.68
CA LEU A 140 19.98 0.80 9.29
C LEU A 140 21.18 0.62 8.36
N ALA A 141 21.26 -0.49 7.61
CA ALA A 141 22.33 -0.73 6.64
C ALA A 141 22.28 0.31 5.53
N ASN A 142 21.10 0.52 4.91
CA ASN A 142 20.92 1.53 3.86
C ASN A 142 21.23 2.94 4.38
N PHE A 143 20.77 3.29 5.59
CA PHE A 143 21.07 4.58 6.18
C PHE A 143 22.59 4.80 6.39
N LEU A 144 23.33 3.80 6.83
CA LEU A 144 24.78 3.91 6.99
C LEU A 144 25.50 4.14 5.67
N VAL A 145 25.05 3.49 4.59
CA VAL A 145 25.59 3.68 3.23
C VAL A 145 25.25 5.08 2.68
N VAL A 146 24.01 5.54 2.88
CA VAL A 146 23.59 6.90 2.48
C VAL A 146 24.40 7.95 3.25
N ARG A 147 24.55 7.78 4.56
CA ARG A 147 25.35 8.70 5.38
C ARG A 147 26.79 8.79 4.91
N GLU A 148 27.44 7.65 4.63
CA GLU A 148 28.80 7.63 4.10
C GLU A 148 28.90 8.41 2.76
N ALA A 149 27.93 8.24 1.85
CA ALA A 149 27.90 8.97 0.59
C ALA A 149 27.81 10.50 0.80
N PHE A 150 27.02 10.98 1.77
CA PHE A 150 26.92 12.38 2.14
C PHE A 150 28.25 12.89 2.74
N GLU A 151 28.84 12.14 3.68
CA GLU A 151 30.13 12.45 4.29
C GLU A 151 31.25 12.55 3.22
N ASP A 152 31.31 11.62 2.27
CA ASP A 152 32.26 11.60 1.15
C ASP A 152 32.08 12.79 0.18
N ALA A 153 30.84 13.24 -0.01
CA ALA A 153 30.50 14.42 -0.78
C ALA A 153 30.76 15.73 -0.01
N GLY A 154 31.10 15.67 1.28
CA GLY A 154 31.30 16.85 2.14
C GLY A 154 30.00 17.55 2.52
N VAL A 155 28.86 16.87 2.44
CA VAL A 155 27.53 17.35 2.83
C VAL A 155 27.24 16.93 4.27
N ASP A 156 26.78 17.87 5.08
CA ASP A 156 26.35 17.56 6.46
C ASP A 156 24.99 16.86 6.43
N TRP A 157 25.01 15.54 6.55
CA TRP A 157 23.81 14.71 6.56
C TRP A 157 22.87 15.02 7.74
N THR A 158 23.38 15.60 8.84
CA THR A 158 22.57 15.91 10.02
C THR A 158 21.57 17.05 9.76
N GLU A 159 21.94 18.02 8.93
CA GLU A 159 21.08 19.11 8.51
C GLU A 159 20.04 18.70 7.46
N ARG A 160 20.17 17.50 6.89
CA ARG A 160 19.34 16.97 5.79
C ARG A 160 18.49 15.77 6.21
N THR A 161 18.51 15.36 7.50
CA THR A 161 17.89 14.12 7.95
C THR A 161 16.71 14.37 8.90
N VAL A 162 15.58 13.75 8.57
CA VAL A 162 14.42 13.56 9.46
C VAL A 162 14.32 12.10 9.83
N VAL A 163 13.97 11.79 11.07
CA VAL A 163 13.83 10.43 11.57
C VAL A 163 12.39 10.15 11.97
N THR A 164 11.78 9.13 11.39
CA THR A 164 10.44 8.66 11.75
C THR A 164 10.57 7.33 12.51
N THR A 165 10.42 7.35 13.84
CA THR A 165 10.70 6.19 14.69
C THR A 165 9.84 6.19 15.95
N GLY A 166 9.88 5.12 16.74
CA GLY A 166 9.25 5.07 18.06
C GLY A 166 9.87 6.06 19.06
N GLU A 167 9.27 6.22 20.22
CA GLU A 167 9.75 7.13 21.26
C GLU A 167 11.07 6.71 21.94
N SER A 168 11.46 5.48 21.73
CA SER A 168 12.70 4.90 22.27
C SER A 168 13.36 3.98 21.25
N GLY A 169 14.60 3.55 21.57
CA GLY A 169 15.33 2.60 20.74
C GLY A 169 16.60 3.19 20.11
N PRO A 170 17.35 2.36 19.35
CA PRO A 170 18.65 2.77 18.78
C PRO A 170 18.55 3.97 17.82
N LEU A 171 17.54 3.97 16.92
CA LEU A 171 17.37 5.07 15.96
C LEU A 171 16.94 6.37 16.65
N ARG A 172 16.07 6.32 17.66
CA ARG A 172 15.74 7.48 18.50
C ARG A 172 16.97 8.00 19.24
N SER A 173 17.78 7.10 19.79
CA SER A 173 19.03 7.44 20.49
C SER A 173 20.05 8.10 19.53
N LEU A 174 20.10 7.65 18.27
CA LEU A 174 20.92 8.26 17.23
C LEU A 174 20.40 9.67 16.90
N ALA A 175 19.10 9.85 16.71
CA ALA A 175 18.50 11.15 16.45
C ALA A 175 18.81 12.13 17.58
N ASN A 176 18.63 11.74 18.83
CA ASN A 176 18.95 12.57 20.00
C ASN A 176 20.44 12.92 20.11
N ARG A 177 21.34 12.01 19.72
CA ARG A 177 22.80 12.24 19.77
C ARG A 177 23.26 13.28 18.76
N HIS A 178 22.61 13.31 17.61
CA HIS A 178 23.00 14.19 16.51
C HIS A 178 22.05 15.39 16.34
N ASP A 179 21.10 15.58 17.27
CA ASP A 179 20.10 16.65 17.26
C ASP A 179 19.26 16.68 15.97
N LEU A 180 18.93 15.48 15.45
CA LEU A 180 18.11 15.34 14.25
C LEU A 180 16.64 15.62 14.53
N ALA A 181 15.94 16.21 13.57
CA ALA A 181 14.50 16.28 13.59
C ALA A 181 13.89 14.87 13.66
N ALA A 182 12.96 14.63 14.58
CA ALA A 182 12.41 13.31 14.77
C ALA A 182 10.91 13.33 15.09
N VAL A 183 10.14 12.55 14.32
CA VAL A 183 8.70 12.35 14.52
C VAL A 183 8.44 10.96 15.10
N SER A 184 7.47 10.87 16.02
CA SER A 184 7.13 9.60 16.64
C SER A 184 6.08 8.83 15.83
N VAL A 185 6.29 7.53 15.69
CA VAL A 185 5.27 6.60 15.20
C VAL A 185 4.35 6.25 16.35
N PRO A 186 3.02 6.36 16.21
CA PRO A 186 2.08 6.05 17.28
C PRO A 186 2.19 4.61 17.77
N ASP A 187 2.07 4.40 19.08
CA ASP A 187 1.97 3.07 19.66
C ASP A 187 0.66 2.38 19.24
N GLY A 188 0.69 1.06 19.19
CA GLY A 188 -0.48 0.26 18.82
C GLY A 188 -0.76 0.19 17.32
N VAL A 189 -0.05 0.94 16.47
CA VAL A 189 -0.22 0.95 15.01
C VAL A 189 0.76 0.00 14.34
N PRO A 190 0.33 -1.08 13.67
CA PRO A 190 1.20 -1.94 12.89
C PRO A 190 1.75 -1.21 11.64
N GLY A 191 2.97 -1.54 11.17
CA GLY A 191 3.61 -0.82 10.07
C GLY A 191 2.77 -0.73 8.78
N ARG A 192 2.11 -1.81 8.39
CA ARG A 192 1.25 -1.85 7.20
C ARG A 192 -0.06 -1.07 7.29
N PHE A 193 -0.41 -0.60 8.51
CA PHE A 193 -1.56 0.27 8.80
C PHE A 193 -1.12 1.69 9.19
N SER A 194 0.09 2.10 8.83
CA SER A 194 0.65 3.38 9.28
C SER A 194 0.72 4.45 8.18
N ALA A 195 0.10 4.23 7.02
CA ALA A 195 0.14 5.17 5.90
C ALA A 195 -0.37 6.56 6.28
N LEU A 196 -1.40 6.65 7.10
CA LEU A 196 -2.01 7.89 7.59
C LEU A 196 -1.37 8.45 8.88
N SER A 197 -0.19 7.97 9.25
CA SER A 197 0.63 8.50 10.35
C SER A 197 1.84 9.25 9.81
N ALA A 198 2.71 9.73 10.69
CA ALA A 198 4.01 10.30 10.31
C ALA A 198 4.83 9.40 9.36
N VAL A 199 4.60 8.08 9.36
CA VAL A 199 5.29 7.14 8.46
C VAL A 199 5.02 7.44 6.99
N GLY A 200 3.75 7.69 6.62
CA GLY A 200 3.39 8.09 5.25
C GLY A 200 3.51 9.58 5.01
N LEU A 201 3.11 10.38 6.02
CA LEU A 201 2.90 11.81 5.84
C LEU A 201 4.16 12.68 5.91
N VAL A 202 5.28 12.20 6.46
CA VAL A 202 6.56 12.92 6.40
C VAL A 202 7.03 13.10 4.96
N ALA A 203 6.96 12.04 4.14
CA ALA A 203 7.32 12.14 2.73
C ALA A 203 6.34 13.05 1.97
N ALA A 204 5.05 12.91 2.22
CA ALA A 204 4.03 13.78 1.63
C ALA A 204 4.29 15.28 1.97
N ALA A 205 4.67 15.58 3.22
CA ALA A 205 4.98 16.95 3.66
C ALA A 205 6.21 17.53 2.94
N VAL A 206 7.29 16.75 2.78
CA VAL A 206 8.49 17.19 2.05
C VAL A 206 8.18 17.41 0.57
N CYS A 207 7.31 16.58 -0.02
CA CYS A 207 6.83 16.75 -1.40
C CYS A 207 5.78 17.88 -1.54
N GLY A 208 5.41 18.57 -0.46
CA GLY A 208 4.52 19.73 -0.50
C GLY A 208 3.03 19.41 -0.59
N HIS A 209 2.61 18.17 -0.32
CA HIS A 209 1.20 17.79 -0.36
C HIS A 209 0.42 18.28 0.86
N ASP A 210 -0.86 18.50 0.67
CA ASP A 210 -1.80 18.94 1.72
C ASP A 210 -2.16 17.79 2.67
N LEU A 211 -1.51 17.75 3.83
CA LEU A 211 -1.69 16.70 4.84
C LEU A 211 -3.10 16.72 5.46
N GLU A 212 -3.66 17.91 5.65
CA GLU A 212 -5.01 18.06 6.17
C GLU A 212 -6.03 17.45 5.23
N ALA A 213 -5.93 17.72 3.93
CA ALA A 213 -6.86 17.18 2.95
C ALA A 213 -6.76 15.64 2.86
N ILE A 214 -5.55 15.05 2.99
CA ILE A 214 -5.37 13.59 3.08
C ILE A 214 -6.11 13.03 4.30
N LEU A 215 -5.91 13.66 5.47
CA LEU A 215 -6.53 13.21 6.72
C LEU A 215 -8.04 13.46 6.75
N GLU A 216 -8.52 14.55 6.14
CA GLU A 216 -9.96 14.83 5.99
C GLU A 216 -10.65 13.78 5.11
N GLY A 217 -10.04 13.36 4.01
CA GLY A 217 -10.54 12.27 3.18
C GLY A 217 -10.62 10.95 3.93
N ALA A 218 -9.59 10.62 4.69
CA ALA A 218 -9.57 9.44 5.55
C ALA A 218 -10.61 9.52 6.68
N ALA A 219 -10.82 10.69 7.28
CA ALA A 219 -11.83 10.91 8.31
C ALA A 219 -13.26 10.79 7.74
N ALA A 220 -13.50 11.33 6.55
CA ALA A 220 -14.79 11.19 5.88
C ALA A 220 -15.13 9.72 5.59
N GLU A 221 -14.16 8.91 5.19
CA GLU A 221 -14.35 7.47 5.01
C GLU A 221 -14.58 6.77 6.36
N ALA A 222 -13.86 7.18 7.44
CA ALA A 222 -14.07 6.65 8.79
C ALA A 222 -15.50 6.90 9.30
N ASP A 223 -16.04 8.09 9.04
CA ASP A 223 -17.40 8.47 9.42
C ASP A 223 -18.47 7.70 8.62
N SER A 224 -18.11 7.17 7.45
CA SER A 224 -19.01 6.38 6.60
C SER A 224 -19.15 4.91 7.04
N LEU A 225 -18.32 4.44 7.97
CA LEU A 225 -18.38 3.05 8.42
C LEU A 225 -19.68 2.76 9.16
N THR A 226 -20.41 1.75 8.71
CA THR A 226 -21.65 1.29 9.32
C THR A 226 -21.64 -0.23 9.52
N GLY A 227 -22.54 -0.75 10.33
CA GLY A 227 -22.67 -2.21 10.56
C GLY A 227 -23.29 -2.99 9.40
N SER A 228 -23.37 -2.42 8.19
CA SER A 228 -23.95 -3.11 7.02
C SER A 228 -23.06 -3.00 5.80
N LEU A 229 -22.80 -4.13 5.15
CA LEU A 229 -22.08 -4.19 3.87
C LEU A 229 -22.88 -3.53 2.71
N PHE A 230 -24.18 -3.30 2.88
CA PHE A 230 -25.00 -2.63 1.88
C PHE A 230 -24.98 -1.11 1.99
N GLU A 231 -24.41 -0.58 3.07
CA GLU A 231 -24.33 0.86 3.36
C GLU A 231 -22.89 1.36 3.55
N CYS A 232 -21.90 0.45 3.54
CA CYS A 232 -20.49 0.74 3.75
C CYS A 232 -19.66 0.15 2.61
N PRO A 233 -19.15 0.95 1.67
CA PRO A 233 -18.34 0.49 0.53
C PRO A 233 -17.12 -0.33 0.94
N ALA A 234 -16.36 0.13 1.94
CA ALA A 234 -15.21 -0.60 2.47
C ALA A 234 -15.59 -2.02 2.95
N TYR A 235 -16.70 -2.13 3.65
CA TYR A 235 -17.18 -3.42 4.15
C TYR A 235 -17.81 -4.28 3.05
N ALA A 236 -18.44 -3.68 2.05
CA ALA A 236 -18.90 -4.38 0.85
C ALA A 236 -17.74 -5.10 0.15
N TYR A 237 -16.60 -4.40 -0.01
CA TYR A 237 -15.39 -4.97 -0.58
C TYR A 237 -14.80 -6.08 0.28
N GLY A 238 -14.49 -5.80 1.57
CA GLY A 238 -13.86 -6.77 2.47
C GLY A 238 -14.67 -8.05 2.66
N ALA A 239 -15.99 -7.90 2.85
CA ALA A 239 -16.92 -9.03 3.00
C ALA A 239 -17.06 -9.85 1.70
N THR A 240 -17.06 -9.19 0.54
CA THR A 240 -17.11 -9.87 -0.78
C THR A 240 -15.84 -10.66 -1.03
N ALA A 241 -14.66 -10.09 -0.77
CA ALA A 241 -13.38 -10.77 -0.91
C ALA A 241 -13.31 -12.02 0.00
N TYR A 242 -13.65 -11.88 1.28
CA TYR A 242 -13.77 -13.01 2.22
C TYR A 242 -14.71 -14.08 1.70
N ALA A 243 -15.91 -13.71 1.26
CA ALA A 243 -16.92 -14.67 0.84
C ALA A 243 -16.55 -15.42 -0.44
N LEU A 244 -15.80 -14.78 -1.34
CA LEU A 244 -15.29 -15.41 -2.56
C LEU A 244 -14.13 -16.35 -2.26
N ASP A 245 -13.22 -15.99 -1.34
CA ASP A 245 -12.15 -16.88 -0.89
C ASP A 245 -12.72 -18.17 -0.29
N ALA A 246 -13.70 -18.06 0.60
CA ALA A 246 -14.42 -19.22 1.16
C ALA A 246 -15.10 -20.11 0.10
N ARG A 247 -15.16 -19.64 -1.17
CA ARG A 247 -15.70 -20.37 -2.34
C ARG A 247 -14.61 -20.77 -3.34
N GLY A 248 -13.36 -20.56 -3.00
CA GLY A 248 -12.20 -20.98 -3.78
C GLY A 248 -11.57 -19.90 -4.66
N ALA A 249 -12.00 -18.63 -4.58
CA ALA A 249 -11.27 -17.50 -5.17
C ALA A 249 -10.12 -17.09 -4.24
N SER A 250 -9.09 -17.91 -4.19
CA SER A 250 -7.95 -17.77 -3.26
C SER A 250 -6.90 -16.74 -3.69
N MET A 251 -7.14 -16.01 -4.77
CA MET A 251 -6.31 -14.92 -5.24
C MET A 251 -7.15 -13.65 -5.36
N ASN A 252 -6.56 -12.52 -5.00
CA ASN A 252 -7.14 -11.18 -5.16
C ASN A 252 -6.20 -10.34 -6.03
N ALA A 253 -6.57 -10.16 -7.29
CA ALA A 253 -5.78 -9.37 -8.24
C ALA A 253 -6.24 -7.90 -8.15
N MET A 254 -5.38 -7.04 -7.61
CA MET A 254 -5.57 -5.59 -7.53
C MET A 254 -5.06 -4.94 -8.81
N VAL A 255 -5.95 -4.28 -9.54
CA VAL A 255 -5.70 -3.75 -10.90
C VAL A 255 -6.17 -2.29 -10.97
N PRO A 256 -5.37 -1.33 -10.51
CA PRO A 256 -5.68 0.07 -10.73
C PRO A 256 -5.59 0.44 -12.21
N TYR A 257 -6.52 1.28 -12.66
CA TYR A 257 -6.58 1.90 -14.00
C TYR A 257 -6.13 3.37 -13.94
N ALA A 258 -5.05 3.57 -13.24
CA ALA A 258 -4.29 4.82 -13.18
C ALA A 258 -2.83 4.49 -12.92
N GLU A 259 -1.92 4.95 -13.77
CA GLU A 259 -0.47 4.71 -13.66
C GLU A 259 0.07 5.15 -12.29
N SER A 260 -0.43 6.29 -11.79
CA SER A 260 -0.08 6.85 -10.48
C SER A 260 -0.49 5.98 -9.29
N LEU A 261 -1.35 4.98 -9.48
CA LEU A 261 -1.78 4.03 -8.46
C LEU A 261 -1.04 2.66 -8.55
N GLU A 262 0.05 2.54 -9.32
CA GLU A 262 0.81 1.28 -9.40
C GLU A 262 1.32 0.86 -8.01
N THR A 263 1.95 1.77 -7.27
CA THR A 263 2.47 1.53 -5.92
C THR A 263 1.36 1.22 -4.90
N TYR A 264 0.15 1.74 -5.11
CA TYR A 264 -1.02 1.37 -4.30
C TYR A 264 -1.30 -0.13 -4.36
N ALA A 265 -1.19 -0.77 -5.53
CA ALA A 265 -1.39 -2.22 -5.64
C ALA A 265 -0.33 -3.00 -4.84
N GLU A 266 0.89 -2.47 -4.69
CA GLU A 266 1.93 -3.06 -3.85
C GLU A 266 1.65 -2.88 -2.35
N TRP A 267 1.25 -1.68 -1.94
CA TRP A 267 0.82 -1.40 -0.57
C TRP A 267 -0.35 -2.29 -0.16
N PHE A 268 -1.38 -2.40 -1.02
CA PHE A 268 -2.52 -3.29 -0.78
C PHE A 268 -2.06 -4.74 -0.63
N ALA A 269 -1.12 -5.20 -1.46
CA ALA A 269 -0.62 -6.57 -1.39
C ALA A 269 0.03 -6.87 -0.03
N GLN A 270 0.82 -5.95 0.53
CA GLN A 270 1.37 -6.11 1.87
C GLN A 270 0.27 -6.07 2.94
N LEU A 271 -0.63 -5.07 2.87
CA LEU A 271 -1.74 -4.93 3.80
C LEU A 271 -2.54 -6.23 3.91
N TRP A 272 -2.94 -6.79 2.76
CA TRP A 272 -3.79 -7.96 2.66
C TRP A 272 -3.06 -9.25 3.09
N ALA A 273 -1.87 -9.49 2.54
CA ALA A 273 -1.12 -10.72 2.80
C ALA A 273 -0.70 -10.86 4.27
N GLU A 274 -0.08 -9.83 4.84
CA GLU A 274 0.40 -9.90 6.24
C GLU A 274 -0.75 -9.91 7.26
N SER A 275 -1.89 -9.34 6.92
CA SER A 275 -3.04 -9.28 7.82
C SER A 275 -3.85 -10.56 7.82
N LEU A 276 -4.05 -11.18 6.67
CA LEU A 276 -5.01 -12.28 6.50
C LEU A 276 -4.37 -13.66 6.28
N GLY A 277 -3.08 -13.69 5.87
CA GLY A 277 -2.35 -14.95 5.61
C GLY A 277 -1.99 -15.71 6.90
N LYS A 278 -2.96 -16.36 7.54
CA LYS A 278 -2.81 -17.08 8.81
C LYS A 278 -3.68 -18.34 8.82
N ASP A 279 -3.22 -19.37 9.52
CA ASP A 279 -4.01 -20.60 9.75
C ASP A 279 -4.51 -21.26 8.44
N ASP A 280 -3.67 -21.22 7.38
CA ASP A 280 -3.97 -21.66 6.01
C ASP A 280 -5.15 -20.90 5.34
N LEU A 281 -5.48 -19.70 5.83
CA LEU A 281 -6.50 -18.80 5.31
C LEU A 281 -5.88 -17.57 4.64
N GLY A 282 -6.72 -16.82 3.94
CA GLY A 282 -6.38 -15.55 3.29
C GLY A 282 -6.02 -15.70 1.81
N GLN A 283 -6.48 -14.74 1.03
CA GLN A 283 -6.20 -14.68 -0.40
C GLN A 283 -4.74 -14.24 -0.66
N THR A 284 -4.13 -14.82 -1.68
CA THR A 284 -2.87 -14.32 -2.23
C THR A 284 -3.15 -13.06 -3.06
N PRO A 285 -2.65 -11.89 -2.66
CA PRO A 285 -2.79 -10.68 -3.46
C PRO A 285 -1.86 -10.74 -4.69
N VAL A 286 -2.36 -10.29 -5.83
CA VAL A 286 -1.61 -10.17 -7.08
C VAL A 286 -1.62 -8.70 -7.48
N ARG A 287 -0.46 -8.14 -7.77
CA ARG A 287 -0.31 -6.79 -8.29
C ARG A 287 -0.43 -6.81 -9.81
N ALA A 288 -1.22 -5.90 -10.35
CA ALA A 288 -1.34 -5.68 -11.77
C ALA A 288 -1.67 -4.20 -12.04
N LEU A 289 -1.52 -3.75 -13.27
CA LEU A 289 -1.79 -2.39 -13.70
C LEU A 289 -2.64 -2.41 -14.99
N GLY A 290 -3.76 -1.78 -14.99
CA GLY A 290 -4.52 -1.50 -16.22
C GLY A 290 -3.93 -0.26 -16.94
N VAL A 291 -3.77 -0.29 -18.25
CA VAL A 291 -4.08 -1.27 -19.29
C VAL A 291 -2.94 -2.31 -19.46
N THR A 292 -1.74 -2.01 -18.96
CA THR A 292 -0.50 -2.76 -19.19
C THR A 292 -0.68 -4.26 -19.00
N ASP A 293 -1.25 -4.67 -17.87
CA ASP A 293 -1.38 -6.09 -17.53
C ASP A 293 -2.58 -6.80 -18.19
N GLN A 294 -3.43 -6.08 -18.89
CA GLN A 294 -4.36 -6.72 -19.83
C GLN A 294 -3.58 -7.49 -20.91
N HIS A 295 -2.46 -6.95 -21.37
CA HIS A 295 -1.61 -7.56 -22.40
C HIS A 295 -0.69 -8.65 -21.85
N SER A 296 -0.62 -8.85 -20.55
CA SER A 296 0.22 -9.87 -19.91
C SER A 296 -0.60 -10.93 -19.16
N GLN A 297 -1.63 -10.56 -18.39
CA GLN A 297 -2.30 -11.40 -17.40
C GLN A 297 -3.77 -11.72 -17.73
N LEU A 298 -4.46 -10.91 -18.52
CA LEU A 298 -5.91 -11.06 -18.78
C LEU A 298 -6.29 -12.43 -19.34
N GLN A 299 -5.44 -13.05 -20.20
CA GLN A 299 -5.66 -14.41 -20.70
C GLN A 299 -5.86 -15.40 -19.56
N LEU A 300 -5.03 -15.30 -18.50
CA LEU A 300 -5.11 -16.17 -17.33
C LEU A 300 -6.35 -15.84 -16.47
N TYR A 301 -6.63 -14.55 -16.28
CA TYR A 301 -7.80 -14.11 -15.49
C TYR A 301 -9.11 -14.57 -16.13
N ARG A 302 -9.22 -14.42 -17.44
CA ARG A 302 -10.43 -14.73 -18.19
C ARG A 302 -10.63 -16.23 -18.46
N ALA A 303 -9.56 -16.97 -18.79
CA ALA A 303 -9.65 -18.34 -19.29
C ALA A 303 -8.96 -19.40 -18.41
N GLY A 304 -8.19 -18.99 -17.41
CA GLY A 304 -7.51 -19.88 -16.47
C GLY A 304 -8.42 -20.45 -15.37
N PRO A 305 -7.85 -20.96 -14.26
CA PRO A 305 -8.62 -21.46 -13.11
C PRO A 305 -9.56 -20.40 -12.54
N ARG A 306 -10.67 -20.88 -11.96
CA ARG A 306 -11.70 -20.02 -11.33
C ARG A 306 -11.38 -19.76 -9.83
N ASP A 307 -10.19 -19.31 -9.58
CA ASP A 307 -9.59 -19.15 -8.26
C ASP A 307 -9.24 -17.69 -7.93
N LYS A 308 -9.79 -16.73 -8.69
CA LYS A 308 -9.43 -15.32 -8.57
C LYS A 308 -10.64 -14.42 -8.43
N LEU A 309 -10.51 -13.42 -7.56
CA LEU A 309 -11.22 -12.15 -7.61
C LEU A 309 -10.33 -11.16 -8.35
N VAL A 310 -10.88 -10.40 -9.29
CA VAL A 310 -10.21 -9.25 -9.89
C VAL A 310 -10.82 -7.99 -9.32
N THR A 311 -10.02 -7.16 -8.69
CA THR A 311 -10.42 -5.88 -8.10
C THR A 311 -9.88 -4.74 -8.96
N PHE A 312 -10.76 -4.01 -9.61
CA PHE A 312 -10.41 -2.81 -10.35
C PHE A 312 -10.49 -1.59 -9.44
N VAL A 313 -9.54 -0.66 -9.59
CA VAL A 313 -9.61 0.68 -8.98
C VAL A 313 -9.52 1.69 -10.10
N THR A 314 -10.55 2.54 -10.24
CA THR A 314 -10.64 3.50 -11.35
C THR A 314 -11.11 4.87 -10.85
N PRO A 315 -10.45 5.97 -11.24
CA PRO A 315 -10.98 7.31 -11.06
C PRO A 315 -12.03 7.61 -12.15
N ARG A 316 -13.07 8.36 -11.79
CA ARG A 316 -14.09 8.87 -12.73
C ARG A 316 -13.56 10.04 -13.54
N GLU A 317 -12.77 10.90 -12.88
CA GLU A 317 -12.14 12.04 -13.52
C GLU A 317 -10.64 11.79 -13.68
N THR A 318 -10.13 11.92 -14.90
CA THR A 318 -8.71 11.80 -15.23
C THR A 318 -8.28 13.02 -16.07
N ALA A 319 -6.99 13.36 -16.01
CA ALA A 319 -6.43 14.27 -16.99
C ALA A 319 -6.57 13.66 -18.38
N ASP A 320 -6.90 14.48 -19.37
CA ASP A 320 -7.19 13.98 -20.71
C ASP A 320 -6.29 14.59 -21.78
N ARG A 321 -6.13 13.88 -22.89
CA ARG A 321 -5.31 14.32 -24.01
C ARG A 321 -5.88 13.81 -25.33
N GLU A 322 -6.09 14.72 -26.29
CA GLU A 322 -6.52 14.38 -27.66
C GLU A 322 -5.52 13.45 -28.35
N ILE A 323 -6.04 12.45 -29.06
CA ILE A 323 -5.26 11.58 -29.94
C ILE A 323 -5.19 12.26 -31.31
N PRO A 324 -3.99 12.58 -31.85
CA PRO A 324 -3.88 13.22 -33.15
C PRO A 324 -4.46 12.34 -34.26
N ALA A 325 -5.09 13.00 -35.26
CA ALA A 325 -5.58 12.31 -36.44
C ALA A 325 -4.44 11.57 -37.19
N THR A 326 -4.77 10.46 -37.79
CA THR A 326 -3.82 9.62 -38.54
C THR A 326 -4.29 9.45 -40.00
N ASP A 327 -3.31 9.21 -40.89
CA ASP A 327 -3.54 8.85 -42.29
C ASP A 327 -3.62 7.34 -42.53
N VAL A 328 -3.61 6.55 -41.45
CA VAL A 328 -3.77 5.08 -41.48
C VAL A 328 -5.25 4.74 -41.32
N ASP A 329 -5.89 4.27 -42.41
CA ASP A 329 -7.33 3.99 -42.44
C ASP A 329 -7.82 3.06 -41.33
N GLU A 330 -7.04 2.04 -40.98
CA GLU A 330 -7.36 1.08 -39.92
C GLU A 330 -7.37 1.69 -38.52
N LEU A 331 -6.71 2.84 -38.33
CA LEU A 331 -6.62 3.56 -37.07
C LEU A 331 -7.54 4.81 -37.04
N ALA A 332 -8.33 5.04 -38.08
CA ALA A 332 -9.17 6.24 -38.18
C ALA A 332 -10.17 6.39 -37.00
N TYR A 333 -10.58 5.27 -36.39
CA TYR A 333 -11.45 5.29 -35.21
C TYR A 333 -10.83 5.92 -33.96
N LEU A 334 -9.49 6.11 -33.91
CA LEU A 334 -8.79 6.79 -32.83
C LEU A 334 -8.73 8.31 -33.02
N GLY A 335 -8.94 8.80 -34.24
CA GLY A 335 -8.64 10.18 -34.62
C GLY A 335 -9.57 11.27 -34.06
N ASP A 336 -10.68 10.89 -33.44
CA ASP A 336 -11.61 11.78 -32.75
C ASP A 336 -11.75 11.45 -31.26
N ALA A 337 -10.91 10.54 -30.75
CA ALA A 337 -10.91 10.10 -29.36
C ALA A 337 -9.77 10.76 -28.56
N THR A 338 -9.90 10.64 -27.25
CA THR A 338 -8.86 11.04 -26.29
C THR A 338 -8.20 9.82 -25.64
N LEU A 339 -7.07 10.02 -24.96
CA LEU A 339 -6.44 8.95 -24.18
C LEU A 339 -7.32 8.52 -23.00
N GLY A 340 -8.07 9.46 -22.38
CA GLY A 340 -9.01 9.14 -21.30
C GLY A 340 -10.17 8.27 -21.81
N GLU A 341 -10.79 8.63 -22.94
CA GLU A 341 -11.85 7.81 -23.57
C GLU A 341 -11.34 6.41 -23.96
N LEU A 342 -10.10 6.30 -24.42
CA LEU A 342 -9.49 4.99 -24.73
C LEU A 342 -9.27 4.16 -23.45
N LEU A 343 -8.75 4.77 -22.39
CA LEU A 343 -8.53 4.12 -21.09
C LEU A 343 -9.85 3.60 -20.50
N GLU A 344 -10.90 4.42 -20.53
CA GLU A 344 -12.25 4.05 -20.09
C GLU A 344 -12.82 2.89 -20.92
N ALA A 345 -12.69 2.95 -22.24
CA ALA A 345 -13.16 1.88 -23.14
C ALA A 345 -12.40 0.54 -22.88
N GLU A 346 -11.11 0.60 -22.63
CA GLU A 346 -10.29 -0.58 -22.28
C GLU A 346 -10.70 -1.17 -20.93
N PHE A 347 -10.98 -0.32 -19.95
CA PHE A 347 -11.48 -0.71 -18.64
C PHE A 347 -12.84 -1.41 -18.75
N GLU A 348 -13.85 -0.74 -19.34
CA GLU A 348 -15.21 -1.25 -19.50
C GLU A 348 -15.24 -2.57 -20.29
N ALA A 349 -14.45 -2.66 -21.37
CA ALA A 349 -14.36 -3.86 -22.17
C ALA A 349 -13.74 -5.04 -21.37
N THR A 350 -12.73 -4.76 -20.55
CA THR A 350 -12.05 -5.79 -19.73
C THR A 350 -12.96 -6.29 -18.63
N GLU A 351 -13.60 -5.40 -17.90
CA GLU A 351 -14.57 -5.74 -16.85
C GLU A 351 -15.72 -6.57 -17.42
N ALA A 352 -16.35 -6.10 -18.50
CA ALA A 352 -17.44 -6.81 -19.16
C ALA A 352 -16.99 -8.17 -19.71
N SER A 353 -15.77 -8.27 -20.24
CA SER A 353 -15.20 -9.53 -20.73
C SER A 353 -15.03 -10.56 -19.61
N LEU A 354 -14.61 -10.15 -18.42
CA LEU A 354 -14.51 -11.03 -17.25
C LEU A 354 -15.89 -11.48 -16.77
N ALA A 355 -16.83 -10.56 -16.65
CA ALA A 355 -18.22 -10.85 -16.29
C ALA A 355 -18.87 -11.85 -17.28
N ALA A 356 -18.72 -11.61 -18.59
CA ALA A 356 -19.21 -12.53 -19.65
C ALA A 356 -18.59 -13.92 -19.58
N ALA A 357 -17.36 -14.04 -19.05
CA ALA A 357 -16.70 -15.33 -18.81
C ALA A 357 -17.06 -15.94 -17.43
N GLY A 358 -17.95 -15.31 -16.66
CA GLY A 358 -18.36 -15.73 -15.32
C GLY A 358 -17.21 -15.65 -14.31
N ARG A 359 -16.34 -14.64 -14.44
CA ARG A 359 -15.21 -14.39 -13.52
C ARG A 359 -15.59 -13.30 -12.53
N PRO A 360 -15.51 -13.55 -11.22
CA PRO A 360 -15.87 -12.52 -10.25
C PRO A 360 -14.90 -11.36 -10.33
N ASN A 361 -15.45 -10.17 -10.42
CA ASN A 361 -14.71 -8.93 -10.32
C ASN A 361 -15.50 -7.89 -9.54
N VAL A 362 -14.79 -6.93 -8.99
CA VAL A 362 -15.29 -5.83 -8.17
C VAL A 362 -14.66 -4.54 -8.67
N ARG A 363 -15.46 -3.48 -8.73
CA ARG A 363 -15.03 -2.14 -9.08
C ARG A 363 -14.97 -1.28 -7.81
N VAL A 364 -13.86 -0.62 -7.58
CA VAL A 364 -13.66 0.45 -6.60
C VAL A 364 -13.50 1.74 -7.38
N GLU A 365 -14.38 2.69 -7.17
CA GLU A 365 -14.38 3.95 -7.89
C GLU A 365 -14.00 5.11 -6.95
N LEU A 366 -13.13 5.99 -7.45
CA LEU A 366 -12.80 7.27 -6.86
C LEU A 366 -13.37 8.38 -7.74
N GLU A 367 -13.64 9.56 -7.19
CA GLU A 367 -13.98 10.70 -8.03
C GLU A 367 -12.78 11.11 -8.89
N SER A 368 -11.61 11.24 -8.27
CA SER A 368 -10.33 11.57 -8.90
C SER A 368 -9.17 10.90 -8.16
N VAL A 369 -7.93 11.04 -8.63
CA VAL A 369 -6.73 10.74 -7.85
C VAL A 369 -6.19 12.06 -7.29
N ASP A 370 -6.69 12.45 -6.12
CA ASP A 370 -6.26 13.62 -5.38
C ASP A 370 -6.00 13.31 -3.90
N VAL A 371 -5.57 14.31 -3.15
CA VAL A 371 -5.19 14.18 -1.73
C VAL A 371 -6.36 13.67 -0.86
N PHE A 372 -7.58 14.14 -1.11
CA PHE A 372 -8.75 13.76 -0.33
C PHE A 372 -9.20 12.33 -0.64
N GLU A 373 -9.39 12.01 -1.92
CA GLU A 373 -9.83 10.69 -2.39
C GLU A 373 -8.80 9.61 -2.03
N LEU A 374 -7.50 9.93 -2.12
CA LEU A 374 -6.44 9.00 -1.74
C LEU A 374 -6.44 8.69 -0.24
N GLY A 375 -6.66 9.70 0.60
CA GLY A 375 -6.85 9.51 2.04
C GLY A 375 -8.01 8.56 2.35
N GLY A 376 -9.15 8.76 1.68
CA GLY A 376 -10.33 7.89 1.76
C GLY A 376 -10.05 6.46 1.28
N LEU A 377 -9.36 6.30 0.14
CA LEU A 377 -8.99 4.98 -0.41
C LEU A 377 -8.10 4.17 0.55
N LEU A 378 -7.05 4.80 1.08
CA LEU A 378 -6.14 4.16 2.03
C LEU A 378 -6.89 3.69 3.28
N TYR A 379 -7.67 4.58 3.89
CA TYR A 379 -8.45 4.25 5.08
C TYR A 379 -9.50 3.17 4.82
N GLY A 380 -10.25 3.29 3.72
CA GLY A 380 -11.29 2.33 3.36
C GLY A 380 -10.74 0.92 3.16
N MET A 381 -9.55 0.80 2.53
CA MET A 381 -8.92 -0.52 2.36
C MET A 381 -8.32 -1.07 3.66
N GLU A 382 -7.82 -0.22 4.56
CA GLU A 382 -7.44 -0.63 5.91
C GLU A 382 -8.66 -1.17 6.68
N ALA A 383 -9.78 -0.47 6.64
CA ALA A 383 -11.04 -0.89 7.27
C ALA A 383 -11.59 -2.18 6.67
N ALA A 384 -11.56 -2.32 5.34
CA ALA A 384 -11.95 -3.54 4.63
C ALA A 384 -11.08 -4.74 5.02
N CYS A 385 -9.78 -4.53 5.18
CA CYS A 385 -8.84 -5.55 5.61
C CYS A 385 -9.08 -5.99 7.06
N VAL A 386 -9.35 -5.04 7.95
CA VAL A 386 -9.69 -5.33 9.35
C VAL A 386 -11.00 -6.11 9.43
N LEU A 387 -12.05 -5.69 8.69
CA LEU A 387 -13.30 -6.43 8.61
C LEU A 387 -13.08 -7.86 8.10
N ALA A 388 -12.31 -8.04 7.01
CA ALA A 388 -12.01 -9.37 6.51
C ALA A 388 -11.30 -10.23 7.55
N GLY A 389 -10.39 -9.67 8.34
CA GLY A 389 -9.72 -10.36 9.45
C GLY A 389 -10.67 -10.82 10.55
N GLU A 390 -11.66 -10.00 10.91
CA GLU A 390 -12.74 -10.39 11.84
C GLU A 390 -13.61 -11.51 11.25
N LEU A 391 -13.93 -11.45 9.96
CA LEU A 391 -14.71 -12.50 9.29
C LEU A 391 -13.96 -13.83 9.16
N TYR A 392 -12.63 -13.80 8.97
CA TYR A 392 -11.75 -14.97 9.01
C TYR A 392 -11.50 -15.47 10.45
N GLU A 393 -11.75 -14.65 11.46
CA GLU A 393 -11.43 -14.91 12.87
C GLU A 393 -9.91 -15.09 13.10
N VAL A 394 -9.07 -14.32 12.37
CA VAL A 394 -7.62 -14.38 12.48
C VAL A 394 -7.05 -13.19 13.24
N SER A 395 -5.80 -13.33 13.74
CA SER A 395 -5.08 -12.24 14.41
C SER A 395 -4.55 -11.24 13.36
N THR A 396 -5.40 -10.33 12.88
CA THR A 396 -5.14 -9.39 11.77
C THR A 396 -3.84 -8.59 11.96
N PHE A 397 -3.51 -8.18 13.17
CA PHE A 397 -2.43 -7.23 13.46
C PHE A 397 -1.08 -7.86 13.81
N THR A 398 -0.96 -9.17 13.71
CA THR A 398 0.30 -9.90 13.95
C THR A 398 0.84 -10.52 12.66
N GLN A 399 2.14 -10.82 12.60
CA GLN A 399 2.78 -11.50 11.47
C GLN A 399 3.92 -12.42 11.94
N PRO A 400 3.61 -13.49 12.71
CA PRO A 400 4.66 -14.32 13.32
C PRO A 400 5.53 -15.06 12.29
N ALA A 401 5.01 -15.38 11.11
CA ALA A 401 5.73 -16.13 10.09
C ALA A 401 6.97 -15.41 9.55
N VAL A 402 6.97 -14.07 9.51
CA VAL A 402 8.14 -13.31 9.01
C VAL A 402 9.29 -13.24 10.01
N GLU A 403 9.05 -13.53 11.29
CA GLU A 403 10.09 -13.46 12.34
C GLU A 403 11.13 -14.57 12.19
N TRP A 404 10.74 -15.71 11.62
CA TRP A 404 11.68 -16.81 11.35
C TRP A 404 12.84 -16.37 10.45
N ALA A 405 12.51 -15.72 9.31
CA ALA A 405 13.51 -15.25 8.35
C ALA A 405 14.42 -14.16 8.95
N LYS A 406 13.85 -13.24 9.74
CA LYS A 406 14.62 -12.18 10.42
C LYS A 406 15.67 -12.76 11.41
N LYS A 407 15.28 -13.76 12.20
CA LYS A 407 16.19 -14.45 13.12
C LYS A 407 17.28 -15.21 12.36
N ALA A 408 16.91 -15.94 11.28
CA ALA A 408 17.86 -16.64 10.43
C ALA A 408 18.89 -15.66 9.84
N THR A 409 18.45 -14.54 9.26
CA THR A 409 19.33 -13.50 8.70
C THR A 409 20.27 -12.95 9.75
N ARG A 410 19.77 -12.62 10.95
CA ARG A 410 20.60 -12.10 12.04
C ARG A 410 21.67 -13.10 12.47
N GLY A 411 21.33 -14.39 12.57
CA GLY A 411 22.27 -15.46 12.90
C GLY A 411 23.34 -15.64 11.83
N LEU A 412 22.97 -15.63 10.55
CA LEU A 412 23.90 -15.73 9.41
C LEU A 412 24.92 -14.57 9.37
N LEU A 413 24.54 -13.40 9.86
CA LEU A 413 25.41 -12.23 9.97
C LEU A 413 26.21 -12.19 11.29
N GLY A 414 26.14 -13.25 12.11
CA GLY A 414 26.87 -13.33 13.37
C GLY A 414 26.27 -12.52 14.53
N GLY A 415 25.01 -12.08 14.39
CA GLY A 415 24.29 -11.29 15.40
C GLY A 415 23.71 -12.10 16.56
N GLY A 416 24.11 -13.36 16.72
CA GLY A 416 23.70 -14.28 17.78
C GLY A 416 23.53 -15.71 17.29
N GLU A 417 23.25 -16.62 18.21
CA GLU A 417 22.94 -18.02 17.90
C GLU A 417 21.43 -18.17 17.78
N PHE A 418 20.96 -18.65 16.62
CA PHE A 418 19.54 -18.86 16.30
C PHE A 418 19.37 -20.22 15.60
N GLU A 419 18.42 -21.04 16.07
CA GLU A 419 18.07 -22.34 15.44
C GLU A 419 17.68 -22.16 13.98
N GLU A 420 17.03 -21.03 13.64
CA GLU A 420 16.63 -20.70 12.29
C GLU A 420 17.85 -20.53 11.36
N ALA A 421 18.97 -20.01 11.84
CA ALA A 421 20.20 -19.88 11.05
C ALA A 421 20.86 -21.24 10.81
N GLU A 422 20.83 -22.15 11.79
CA GLU A 422 21.31 -23.53 11.63
C GLU A 422 20.46 -24.29 10.57
N ALA A 423 19.14 -24.14 10.62
CA ALA A 423 18.23 -24.76 9.67
C ALA A 423 18.47 -24.32 8.20
N VAL A 424 18.99 -23.11 7.98
CA VAL A 424 19.38 -22.65 6.62
C VAL A 424 20.48 -23.52 6.03
N ALA A 425 21.45 -24.00 6.86
CA ALA A 425 22.53 -24.88 6.40
C ALA A 425 22.03 -26.29 6.04
N GLU A 426 20.95 -26.74 6.66
CA GLU A 426 20.35 -28.07 6.47
C GLU A 426 19.36 -28.13 5.27
N LYS A 427 19.06 -27.00 4.62
CA LYS A 427 18.09 -26.96 3.52
C LYS A 427 18.50 -27.88 2.36
N THR A 428 17.55 -28.69 1.87
CA THR A 428 17.76 -29.55 0.72
C THR A 428 17.99 -28.74 -0.56
N THR A 429 19.04 -29.06 -1.31
CA THR A 429 19.32 -28.44 -2.61
C THR A 429 19.43 -29.49 -3.69
N LEU A 430 18.84 -29.20 -4.86
CA LEU A 430 19.03 -29.94 -6.10
C LEU A 430 19.48 -28.95 -7.19
N ARG A 431 20.75 -29.03 -7.59
CA ARG A 431 21.29 -28.19 -8.67
C ARG A 431 21.27 -28.97 -9.98
N VAL A 432 20.79 -28.31 -11.04
CA VAL A 432 20.93 -28.79 -12.42
C VAL A 432 21.96 -27.88 -13.06
N GLU A 433 23.12 -28.45 -13.38
CA GLU A 433 24.23 -27.73 -14.02
C GLU A 433 24.26 -28.05 -15.52
N ARG A 434 24.77 -27.11 -16.36
CA ARG A 434 24.92 -27.26 -17.81
C ARG A 434 26.18 -28.05 -18.12
#